data_0656ce5ff5c4ec837a920459eb9cc71e
#
_entry.id   0656ce5ff5c4ec837a920459eb9cc71e
#
_cell.length_a   1.000
_cell.length_b   1.000
_cell.length_c   1.000
_cell.angle_alpha   90.00
_cell.angle_beta   90.00
_cell.angle_gamma   90.00
#
_symmetry.space_group_name_H-M   'P 1'
#
loop_
_entity.id
_entity.type
_entity.pdbx_description
1 polymer ?
#
loop_
_entity_poly.entity_id
_entity_poly.type
_entity_poly.pdbx_seq_one_letter_code
_entity_poly.pdbx_strand_id
1 'polypeptide(L)'
;MYIKRIELENIRCFSGKEEIFLSPGLNYLVGENNSGKSSILHALDYLKSFSSKDESKIYTNNTDCSKVIIDIAGDDLEDILREESLDKLIPYLFDDGKGDSKILRAQRQSQEESIMQNGRSVKVDSKKVLFWNQENEQYENITGIDAAPKKLFDFNFIYADETPGEHANMATTKTLGKLVAECVSDITKHQLWEKFNKAHAELFVRDSEGSVQNALADLESDLNELLSDQYAKDVRAKFIFDMPDASSFLKSGRVVMSNGDNGDDETSLENKGTGLQRAFMIALLQVYAKKTAGDINKYSKNIFGLDEPETWLHPRAQIKLIKAVREISKSQQVILVTHSPYMLQDFTPDNSNVIVFGESPNGDRAYGYAELNKCKLPYISWNAINYYVFGVPSVEFMDELYGEFQKRSTGKEFAREAEICEKLKQSGAPLVLTWKDNRNGSKARSIPVSVYVRNSVHHPENDKNPKYTSEQLLHAIQELESAIIKYI
;
A
#
# COMPACT_ATOMS: atom_id res chain seq x y z
N MET A 1 6.74 9.80 -12.02
CA MET A 1 6.90 8.34 -12.23
C MET A 1 6.05 7.57 -11.24
N TYR A 2 5.40 6.45 -11.65
CA TYR A 2 4.57 5.59 -10.79
C TYR A 2 4.48 4.17 -11.39
N ILE A 3 4.07 3.18 -10.60
CA ILE A 3 3.74 1.82 -11.09
C ILE A 3 2.32 1.86 -11.65
N LYS A 4 2.19 1.63 -12.95
CA LYS A 4 0.90 1.63 -13.68
C LYS A 4 0.20 0.27 -13.63
N ARG A 5 0.99 -0.82 -13.72
CA ARG A 5 0.51 -2.20 -13.73
C ARG A 5 1.44 -3.11 -12.95
N ILE A 6 0.84 -4.06 -12.25
CA ILE A 6 1.54 -5.18 -11.62
C ILE A 6 0.93 -6.45 -12.21
N GLU A 7 1.76 -7.35 -12.73
CA GLU A 7 1.37 -8.70 -13.11
C GLU A 7 2.08 -9.68 -12.19
N LEU A 8 1.32 -10.58 -11.61
CA LEU A 8 1.79 -11.64 -10.72
C LEU A 8 1.55 -12.98 -11.36
N GLU A 9 2.53 -13.86 -11.33
CA GLU A 9 2.40 -15.24 -11.76
C GLU A 9 2.91 -16.16 -10.66
N ASN A 10 2.04 -17.00 -10.12
CA ASN A 10 2.34 -17.96 -9.06
C ASN A 10 2.99 -17.32 -7.80
N ILE A 11 2.44 -16.22 -7.32
CA ILE A 11 2.91 -15.49 -6.13
C ILE A 11 1.97 -15.72 -4.97
N ARG A 12 2.45 -16.34 -3.88
CA ARG A 12 1.72 -16.58 -2.63
C ARG A 12 0.36 -17.25 -2.88
N CYS A 13 -0.72 -16.52 -2.71
CA CYS A 13 -2.08 -17.01 -2.91
C CYS A 13 -2.53 -16.97 -4.37
N PHE A 14 -1.78 -16.37 -5.25
CA PHE A 14 -2.12 -16.24 -6.66
C PHE A 14 -1.55 -17.40 -7.45
N SER A 15 -2.43 -18.25 -7.98
CA SER A 15 -2.08 -19.30 -8.93
C SER A 15 -2.39 -18.84 -10.35
N GLY A 16 -1.41 -18.95 -11.25
CA GLY A 16 -1.55 -18.41 -12.60
C GLY A 16 -1.20 -16.92 -12.69
N LYS A 17 -1.68 -16.28 -13.73
CA LYS A 17 -1.41 -14.87 -14.03
C LYS A 17 -2.53 -13.97 -13.55
N GLU A 18 -2.17 -12.89 -12.87
CA GLU A 18 -3.08 -11.87 -12.38
C GLU A 18 -2.53 -10.48 -12.67
N GLU A 19 -3.39 -9.60 -13.18
CA GLU A 19 -3.03 -8.23 -13.53
C GLU A 19 -3.77 -7.23 -12.65
N ILE A 20 -3.05 -6.25 -12.13
CA ILE A 20 -3.57 -5.20 -11.28
C ILE A 20 -3.12 -3.86 -11.84
N PHE A 21 -4.09 -2.97 -12.09
CA PHE A 21 -3.80 -1.63 -12.59
C PHE A 21 -3.91 -0.62 -11.46
N LEU A 22 -2.89 0.24 -11.35
CA LEU A 22 -2.78 1.25 -10.31
C LEU A 22 -2.88 2.65 -10.91
N SER A 23 -3.39 3.58 -10.11
CA SER A 23 -3.35 5.02 -10.40
C SER A 23 -2.08 5.66 -9.80
N PRO A 24 -1.65 6.82 -10.29
CA PRO A 24 -0.48 7.51 -9.75
C PRO A 24 -0.65 8.01 -8.31
N GLY A 25 -1.91 8.18 -7.85
CA GLY A 25 -2.22 8.64 -6.49
C GLY A 25 -2.47 7.50 -5.49
N LEU A 26 -3.62 7.52 -4.83
CA LEU A 26 -4.00 6.58 -3.79
C LEU A 26 -4.74 5.37 -4.37
N ASN A 27 -4.22 4.18 -4.09
CA ASN A 27 -4.79 2.90 -4.49
C ASN A 27 -5.24 2.13 -3.25
N TYR A 28 -6.53 1.93 -3.09
CA TYR A 28 -7.11 1.12 -2.04
C TYR A 28 -7.20 -0.33 -2.50
N LEU A 29 -6.59 -1.24 -1.75
CA LEU A 29 -6.73 -2.68 -1.91
C LEU A 29 -7.66 -3.17 -0.79
N VAL A 30 -8.87 -3.56 -1.13
CA VAL A 30 -9.91 -3.94 -0.18
C VAL A 30 -10.46 -5.33 -0.49
N GLY A 31 -11.12 -5.96 0.47
CA GLY A 31 -11.69 -7.31 0.29
C GLY A 31 -11.53 -8.16 1.54
N GLU A 32 -11.94 -9.42 1.44
CA GLU A 32 -11.92 -10.36 2.54
C GLU A 32 -10.50 -10.68 3.04
N ASN A 33 -10.41 -11.21 4.27
CA ASN A 33 -9.17 -11.71 4.82
C ASN A 33 -8.61 -12.83 3.93
N ASN A 34 -7.29 -12.89 3.82
CA ASN A 34 -6.60 -13.91 3.02
C ASN A 34 -6.89 -13.86 1.50
N SER A 35 -7.47 -12.77 0.99
CA SER A 35 -7.72 -12.59 -0.46
C SER A 35 -6.47 -12.22 -1.28
N GLY A 36 -5.35 -11.93 -0.63
CA GLY A 36 -4.08 -11.66 -1.30
C GLY A 36 -3.63 -10.20 -1.35
N LYS A 37 -4.35 -9.29 -0.73
CA LYS A 37 -4.05 -7.84 -0.74
C LYS A 37 -2.60 -7.52 -0.36
N SER A 38 -2.14 -8.00 0.81
CA SER A 38 -0.77 -7.78 1.29
C SER A 38 0.29 -8.44 0.40
N SER A 39 -0.10 -9.45 -0.39
CA SER A 39 0.82 -10.12 -1.32
C SER A 39 1.33 -9.20 -2.42
N ILE A 40 0.58 -8.13 -2.73
CA ILE A 40 1.00 -7.10 -3.69
C ILE A 40 2.25 -6.35 -3.17
N LEU A 41 2.25 -5.95 -1.90
CA LEU A 41 3.39 -5.27 -1.28
C LEU A 41 4.60 -6.19 -1.22
N HIS A 42 4.41 -7.45 -0.84
CA HIS A 42 5.50 -8.45 -0.83
C HIS A 42 6.06 -8.72 -2.23
N ALA A 43 5.23 -8.72 -3.26
CA ALA A 43 5.68 -8.87 -4.64
C ALA A 43 6.55 -7.69 -5.10
N LEU A 44 6.20 -6.48 -4.72
CA LEU A 44 7.00 -5.29 -5.00
C LEU A 44 8.33 -5.30 -4.24
N ASP A 45 8.34 -5.73 -2.97
CA ASP A 45 9.58 -5.93 -2.21
C ASP A 45 10.49 -6.97 -2.87
N TYR A 46 9.92 -8.07 -3.33
CA TYR A 46 10.65 -9.10 -4.07
C TYR A 46 11.26 -8.54 -5.36
N LEU A 47 10.53 -7.73 -6.11
CA LEU A 47 11.06 -7.09 -7.31
C LEU A 47 12.25 -6.19 -6.99
N LYS A 48 12.16 -5.39 -5.91
CA LYS A 48 13.22 -4.46 -5.48
C LYS A 48 14.49 -5.18 -5.05
N SER A 49 14.36 -6.21 -4.22
CA SER A 49 15.51 -6.90 -3.66
C SER A 49 15.21 -8.37 -3.41
N PHE A 50 16.00 -9.23 -4.02
CA PHE A 50 15.97 -10.65 -3.73
C PHE A 50 16.83 -10.95 -2.50
N SER A 51 16.22 -11.65 -1.54
CA SER A 51 16.94 -12.28 -0.44
C SER A 51 16.52 -13.74 -0.35
N SER A 52 17.45 -14.67 -0.31
CA SER A 52 17.17 -16.11 -0.17
C SER A 52 16.40 -16.45 1.11
N LYS A 53 16.43 -15.55 2.12
CA LYS A 53 15.63 -15.70 3.35
C LYS A 53 14.14 -15.42 3.14
N ASP A 54 13.79 -14.75 2.06
CA ASP A 54 12.42 -14.31 1.76
C ASP A 54 11.73 -15.18 0.70
N GLU A 55 12.42 -16.18 0.15
CA GLU A 55 11.87 -17.08 -0.87
C GLU A 55 10.56 -17.72 -0.42
N SER A 56 10.52 -18.27 0.80
CA SER A 56 9.33 -18.92 1.36
C SER A 56 8.14 -17.99 1.53
N LYS A 57 8.36 -16.68 1.56
CA LYS A 57 7.30 -15.68 1.69
C LYS A 57 6.60 -15.35 0.37
N ILE A 58 7.16 -15.76 -0.75
CA ILE A 58 6.73 -15.35 -2.08
C ILE A 58 6.12 -16.47 -2.89
N TYR A 59 6.59 -17.71 -2.70
CA TYR A 59 6.14 -18.85 -3.51
C TYR A 59 4.77 -19.39 -3.11
N THR A 60 3.96 -19.70 -4.12
CA THR A 60 2.67 -20.40 -3.94
C THR A 60 2.91 -21.89 -3.66
N ASN A 61 3.70 -22.52 -4.52
CA ASN A 61 4.13 -23.92 -4.45
C ASN A 61 5.56 -24.03 -4.94
N ASN A 62 6.31 -25.01 -4.41
CA ASN A 62 7.74 -25.20 -4.72
C ASN A 62 8.07 -25.63 -6.16
N THR A 63 7.08 -25.81 -7.02
CA THR A 63 7.22 -26.42 -8.35
C THR A 63 7.13 -25.43 -9.50
N ASP A 64 6.40 -24.34 -9.34
CA ASP A 64 6.13 -23.41 -10.43
C ASP A 64 7.00 -22.16 -10.35
N CYS A 65 7.42 -21.66 -11.51
CA CYS A 65 8.15 -20.40 -11.58
C CYS A 65 7.25 -19.25 -11.16
N SER A 66 7.66 -18.53 -10.13
CA SER A 66 6.97 -17.29 -9.71
C SER A 66 7.57 -16.11 -10.45
N LYS A 67 6.71 -15.21 -10.98
CA LYS A 67 7.13 -14.00 -11.69
C LYS A 67 6.40 -12.78 -11.16
N VAL A 68 7.12 -11.69 -11.07
CA VAL A 68 6.58 -10.35 -10.81
C VAL A 68 6.99 -9.45 -11.97
N ILE A 69 6.01 -8.86 -12.63
CA ILE A 69 6.21 -7.92 -13.73
C ILE A 69 5.55 -6.60 -13.33
N ILE A 70 6.24 -5.49 -13.56
CA ILE A 70 5.68 -4.16 -13.38
C ILE A 70 5.84 -3.32 -14.63
N ASP A 71 4.85 -2.48 -14.89
CA ASP A 71 4.93 -1.39 -15.84
C ASP A 71 5.08 -0.07 -15.08
N ILE A 72 6.18 0.60 -15.32
CA ILE A 72 6.53 1.89 -14.76
C ILE A 72 6.18 2.95 -15.79
N ALA A 73 5.40 3.95 -15.41
CA ALA A 73 4.97 5.03 -16.29
C ALA A 73 5.26 6.41 -15.67
N GLY A 74 5.39 7.41 -16.51
CA GLY A 74 5.56 8.81 -16.11
C GLY A 74 6.20 9.62 -17.21
N ASP A 75 5.81 10.88 -17.35
CA ASP A 75 6.33 11.79 -18.37
C ASP A 75 7.79 12.16 -18.12
N ASP A 76 8.20 12.07 -16.84
CA ASP A 76 9.55 12.35 -16.34
C ASP A 76 10.46 11.09 -16.31
N LEU A 77 9.98 9.94 -16.83
CA LEU A 77 10.70 8.67 -16.69
C LEU A 77 12.07 8.67 -17.36
N GLU A 78 12.20 9.26 -18.55
CA GLU A 78 13.48 9.35 -19.27
C GLU A 78 14.48 10.22 -18.52
N ASP A 79 14.04 11.35 -17.96
CA ASP A 79 14.90 12.24 -17.18
C ASP A 79 15.41 11.55 -15.91
N ILE A 80 14.52 10.82 -15.22
CA ILE A 80 14.88 10.03 -14.03
C ILE A 80 15.91 8.95 -14.38
N LEU A 81 15.75 8.25 -15.50
CA LEU A 81 16.73 7.25 -15.94
C LEU A 81 18.12 7.86 -16.14
N ARG A 82 18.21 9.07 -16.71
CA ARG A 82 19.47 9.79 -16.87
C ARG A 82 20.07 10.22 -15.54
N GLU A 83 19.28 10.81 -14.66
CA GLU A 83 19.71 11.25 -13.34
C GLU A 83 20.27 10.09 -12.48
N GLU A 84 19.68 8.90 -12.60
CA GLU A 84 20.12 7.70 -11.86
C GLU A 84 21.24 6.92 -12.54
N SER A 85 21.78 7.42 -13.65
CA SER A 85 22.78 6.72 -14.46
C SER A 85 22.27 5.34 -14.94
N LEU A 86 21.04 5.30 -15.41
CA LEU A 86 20.37 4.15 -15.97
C LEU A 86 20.07 4.32 -17.47
N ASP A 87 20.89 5.11 -18.17
CA ASP A 87 20.72 5.44 -19.59
C ASP A 87 20.56 4.20 -20.49
N LYS A 88 21.11 3.07 -20.08
CA LYS A 88 20.96 1.78 -20.77
C LYS A 88 19.52 1.30 -20.87
N LEU A 89 18.61 1.84 -20.07
CA LEU A 89 17.19 1.51 -20.08
C LEU A 89 16.37 2.39 -21.02
N ILE A 90 16.90 3.51 -21.49
CA ILE A 90 16.18 4.43 -22.38
C ILE A 90 15.71 3.73 -23.67
N PRO A 91 16.49 2.86 -24.32
CA PRO A 91 16.03 2.11 -25.50
C PRO A 91 14.90 1.11 -25.24
N TYR A 92 14.64 0.77 -23.95
CA TYR A 92 13.59 -0.15 -23.53
C TYR A 92 12.27 0.56 -23.18
N LEU A 93 12.23 1.89 -23.31
CA LEU A 93 11.01 2.66 -23.16
C LEU A 93 10.12 2.44 -24.39
N PHE A 94 8.83 2.16 -24.16
CA PHE A 94 7.84 1.97 -25.21
C PHE A 94 6.53 2.69 -24.89
N ASP A 95 5.69 2.83 -25.91
CA ASP A 95 4.33 3.37 -25.80
C ASP A 95 3.33 2.21 -25.84
N ASP A 96 2.38 2.16 -24.90
CA ASP A 96 1.31 1.15 -24.88
C ASP A 96 0.08 1.54 -25.74
N GLY A 97 0.11 2.69 -26.37
CA GLY A 97 -0.98 3.21 -27.21
C GLY A 97 -2.23 3.63 -26.42
N LYS A 98 -2.15 3.67 -25.09
CA LYS A 98 -3.29 3.99 -24.22
C LYS A 98 -3.11 5.31 -23.44
N GLY A 99 -2.06 6.04 -23.71
CA GLY A 99 -1.75 7.31 -23.05
C GLY A 99 -0.49 7.94 -23.61
N ASP A 100 -0.16 9.14 -23.16
CA ASP A 100 0.99 9.91 -23.65
C ASP A 100 2.32 9.53 -22.95
N SER A 101 2.26 8.72 -21.88
CA SER A 101 3.45 8.41 -21.06
C SER A 101 4.20 7.20 -21.59
N LYS A 102 5.53 7.31 -21.65
CA LYS A 102 6.41 6.18 -21.92
C LYS A 102 6.36 5.16 -20.76
N ILE A 103 6.52 3.89 -21.09
CA ILE A 103 6.49 2.76 -20.17
C ILE A 103 7.83 2.04 -20.17
N LEU A 104 8.31 1.70 -18.98
CA LEU A 104 9.39 0.75 -18.77
C LEU A 104 8.83 -0.50 -18.08
N ARG A 105 8.96 -1.66 -18.71
CA ARG A 105 8.51 -2.93 -18.13
C ARG A 105 9.68 -3.72 -17.58
N ALA A 106 9.58 -4.07 -16.29
CA ALA A 106 10.59 -4.85 -15.57
C ALA A 106 10.00 -6.16 -15.05
N GLN A 107 10.77 -7.24 -15.10
CA GLN A 107 10.41 -8.57 -14.61
C GLN A 107 11.48 -9.13 -13.68
N ARG A 108 11.03 -9.81 -12.60
CA ARG A 108 11.87 -10.70 -11.79
C ARG A 108 11.18 -12.06 -11.68
N GLN A 109 11.97 -13.13 -11.73
CA GLN A 109 11.49 -14.51 -11.66
C GLN A 109 12.23 -15.31 -10.58
N SER A 110 11.59 -16.38 -10.09
CA SER A 110 12.11 -17.19 -8.97
C SER A 110 13.07 -18.29 -9.40
N GLN A 111 12.96 -18.77 -10.62
CA GLN A 111 13.75 -19.89 -11.12
C GLN A 111 14.77 -19.42 -12.15
N GLU A 112 15.88 -20.18 -12.25
CA GLU A 112 16.88 -19.98 -13.29
C GLU A 112 16.29 -20.39 -14.65
N GLU A 113 16.44 -19.53 -15.64
CA GLU A 113 15.99 -19.75 -17.01
C GLU A 113 17.10 -19.33 -17.98
N SER A 114 17.15 -19.97 -19.14
CA SER A 114 18.04 -19.57 -20.22
C SER A 114 17.23 -18.82 -21.28
N ILE A 115 17.55 -17.56 -21.50
CA ILE A 115 16.94 -16.73 -22.54
C ILE A 115 17.89 -16.60 -23.74
N MET A 116 17.34 -16.49 -24.95
CA MET A 116 18.13 -16.21 -26.15
C MET A 116 18.23 -14.71 -26.35
N GLN A 117 19.43 -14.15 -26.27
CA GLN A 117 19.67 -12.73 -26.46
C GLN A 117 20.86 -12.53 -27.41
N ASN A 118 20.66 -11.80 -28.50
CA ASN A 118 21.68 -11.56 -29.53
C ASN A 118 22.31 -12.85 -30.08
N GLY A 119 21.49 -13.90 -30.27
CA GLY A 119 21.93 -15.19 -30.78
C GLY A 119 22.75 -16.04 -29.79
N ARG A 120 22.80 -15.65 -28.51
CA ARG A 120 23.47 -16.39 -27.42
C ARG A 120 22.51 -16.76 -26.33
N SER A 121 22.71 -17.95 -25.73
CA SER A 121 21.97 -18.34 -24.55
C SER A 121 22.56 -17.65 -23.32
N VAL A 122 21.74 -16.89 -22.60
CA VAL A 122 22.10 -16.17 -21.38
C VAL A 122 21.33 -16.78 -20.22
N LYS A 123 22.03 -17.22 -19.18
CA LYS A 123 21.41 -17.70 -17.94
C LYS A 123 20.97 -16.53 -17.09
N VAL A 124 19.70 -16.58 -16.66
CA VAL A 124 19.06 -15.60 -15.80
C VAL A 124 18.60 -16.30 -14.52
N ASP A 125 19.15 -15.90 -13.41
CA ASP A 125 18.78 -16.39 -12.08
C ASP A 125 17.78 -15.42 -11.39
N SER A 126 17.28 -15.84 -10.22
CA SER A 126 16.34 -15.05 -9.41
C SER A 126 16.87 -13.70 -8.94
N LYS A 127 18.18 -13.44 -9.04
CA LYS A 127 18.78 -12.14 -8.67
C LYS A 127 18.70 -11.11 -9.79
N LYS A 128 18.47 -11.58 -11.01
CA LYS A 128 18.42 -10.73 -12.20
C LYS A 128 17.05 -10.06 -12.36
N VAL A 129 17.09 -8.83 -12.90
CA VAL A 129 15.93 -8.13 -13.38
C VAL A 129 16.00 -8.02 -14.87
N LEU A 130 14.96 -8.47 -15.55
CA LEU A 130 14.82 -8.42 -16.99
C LEU A 130 13.97 -7.21 -17.38
N PHE A 131 14.26 -6.64 -18.56
CA PHE A 131 13.51 -5.54 -19.12
C PHE A 131 12.94 -5.93 -20.48
N TRP A 132 11.69 -5.53 -20.72
CA TRP A 132 11.00 -5.81 -21.99
C TRP A 132 11.57 -4.98 -23.11
N ASN A 133 12.00 -5.64 -24.18
CA ASN A 133 12.40 -5.00 -25.43
C ASN A 133 11.24 -5.11 -26.43
N GLN A 134 10.64 -3.96 -26.77
CA GLN A 134 9.50 -3.89 -27.70
C GLN A 134 9.87 -4.26 -29.14
N GLU A 135 11.11 -3.95 -29.56
CA GLU A 135 11.56 -4.26 -30.92
C GLU A 135 11.79 -5.76 -31.12
N ASN A 136 12.31 -6.43 -30.10
CA ASN A 136 12.61 -7.86 -30.13
C ASN A 136 11.46 -8.72 -29.57
N GLU A 137 10.40 -8.10 -29.05
CA GLU A 137 9.26 -8.76 -28.38
C GLU A 137 9.68 -9.81 -27.33
N GLN A 138 10.72 -9.48 -26.53
CA GLN A 138 11.25 -10.38 -25.52
C GLN A 138 11.82 -9.62 -24.31
N TYR A 139 11.94 -10.36 -23.18
CA TYR A 139 12.65 -9.86 -22.02
C TYR A 139 14.16 -10.08 -22.19
N GLU A 140 14.94 -9.05 -21.85
CA GLU A 140 16.39 -9.06 -21.98
C GLU A 140 17.09 -8.80 -20.64
N ASN A 141 18.23 -9.45 -20.44
CA ASN A 141 19.13 -9.22 -19.31
C ASN A 141 20.15 -8.15 -19.69
N ILE A 142 20.07 -6.98 -19.05
CA ILE A 142 20.99 -5.88 -19.30
C ILE A 142 22.07 -5.87 -18.22
N THR A 143 23.32 -6.06 -18.62
CA THR A 143 24.44 -6.17 -17.68
C THR A 143 24.66 -4.86 -16.91
N GLY A 144 24.78 -4.98 -15.58
CA GLY A 144 25.15 -3.87 -14.69
C GLY A 144 24.00 -3.01 -14.22
N ILE A 145 22.74 -3.42 -14.42
CA ILE A 145 21.55 -2.69 -13.98
C ILE A 145 20.59 -3.51 -13.10
N ASP A 146 21.07 -4.60 -12.50
CA ASP A 146 20.25 -5.42 -11.57
C ASP A 146 19.77 -4.64 -10.36
N ALA A 147 20.43 -3.54 -10.02
CA ALA A 147 20.02 -2.62 -8.97
C ALA A 147 19.03 -1.53 -9.43
N ALA A 148 18.61 -1.51 -10.71
CA ALA A 148 17.71 -0.50 -11.24
C ALA A 148 16.42 -0.33 -10.43
N PRO A 149 15.71 -1.40 -9.98
CA PRO A 149 14.52 -1.21 -9.15
C PRO A 149 14.79 -0.48 -7.83
N LYS A 150 15.98 -0.69 -7.22
CA LYS A 150 16.37 0.04 -5.99
C LYS A 150 16.69 1.51 -6.24
N LYS A 151 17.14 1.85 -7.44
CA LYS A 151 17.44 3.23 -7.83
C LYS A 151 16.19 3.98 -8.25
N LEU A 152 15.28 3.29 -8.95
CA LEU A 152 14.03 3.86 -9.44
C LEU A 152 13.00 4.09 -8.35
N PHE A 153 12.91 3.16 -7.37
CA PHE A 153 11.90 3.24 -6.34
C PHE A 153 12.49 3.19 -4.93
N ASP A 154 12.07 4.12 -4.11
CA ASP A 154 12.20 4.04 -2.66
C ASP A 154 10.87 3.54 -2.08
N PHE A 155 10.79 2.23 -1.89
CA PHE A 155 9.63 1.60 -1.27
C PHE A 155 9.65 1.83 0.23
N ASN A 156 8.61 2.48 0.75
CA ASN A 156 8.38 2.72 2.15
C ASN A 156 7.16 1.91 2.58
N PHE A 157 7.37 0.62 2.85
CA PHE A 157 6.30 -0.31 3.21
C PHE A 157 6.21 -0.48 4.72
N ILE A 158 4.98 -0.48 5.22
CA ILE A 158 4.62 -0.73 6.60
C ILE A 158 3.66 -1.90 6.59
N TYR A 159 4.11 -3.03 7.11
CA TYR A 159 3.31 -4.24 7.18
C TYR A 159 2.49 -4.31 8.47
N ALA A 160 1.36 -5.03 8.41
CA ALA A 160 0.44 -5.17 9.54
C ALA A 160 1.08 -5.86 10.75
N ASP A 161 2.04 -6.76 10.52
CA ASP A 161 2.78 -7.51 11.53
C ASP A 161 4.01 -6.76 12.09
N GLU A 162 4.42 -5.65 11.46
CA GLU A 162 5.50 -4.83 11.98
C GLU A 162 5.05 -4.00 13.19
N THR A 163 5.88 -4.01 14.23
CA THR A 163 5.62 -3.18 15.39
C THR A 163 5.92 -1.71 15.08
N PRO A 164 5.13 -0.76 15.58
CA PRO A 164 5.42 0.66 15.37
C PRO A 164 6.79 1.09 15.89
N GLY A 165 7.33 0.40 16.92
CA GLY A 165 8.68 0.62 17.44
C GLY A 165 9.78 0.33 16.42
N GLU A 166 9.58 -0.65 15.53
CA GLU A 166 10.54 -0.95 14.45
C GLU A 166 10.70 0.21 13.46
N HIS A 167 9.64 0.95 13.19
CA HIS A 167 9.69 2.13 12.32
C HIS A 167 10.30 3.35 13.00
N ALA A 168 10.24 3.41 14.32
CA ALA A 168 10.90 4.42 15.14
C ALA A 168 12.40 4.13 15.35
N ASN A 169 12.92 3.03 14.80
CA ASN A 169 14.32 2.68 14.84
C ASN A 169 15.14 3.65 13.97
N MET A 170 16.26 4.12 14.51
CA MET A 170 17.17 5.06 13.85
C MET A 170 18.08 4.43 12.79
N ALA A 171 17.94 3.11 12.50
CA ALA A 171 18.67 2.47 11.42
C ALA A 171 18.33 3.11 10.06
N THR A 172 19.31 3.42 9.23
CA THR A 172 19.14 4.07 7.92
C THR A 172 18.33 3.25 6.91
N THR A 173 18.04 2.01 7.22
CA THR A 173 17.11 1.14 6.46
C THR A 173 15.65 1.33 6.84
N LYS A 174 15.37 2.01 7.97
CA LYS A 174 14.02 2.28 8.47
C LYS A 174 13.62 3.74 8.20
N THR A 175 12.32 4.01 8.19
CA THR A 175 11.76 5.31 7.79
C THR A 175 12.30 6.48 8.63
N LEU A 176 12.32 6.34 9.96
CA LEU A 176 12.86 7.38 10.82
C LEU A 176 14.36 7.59 10.61
N GLY A 177 15.12 6.51 10.51
CA GLY A 177 16.57 6.58 10.27
C GLY A 177 16.91 7.28 8.96
N LYS A 178 16.17 7.02 7.89
CA LYS A 178 16.31 7.73 6.60
C LYS A 178 16.06 9.22 6.76
N LEU A 179 14.95 9.61 7.41
CA LEU A 179 14.58 11.01 7.62
C LEU A 179 15.62 11.74 8.46
N VAL A 180 16.07 11.12 9.54
CA VAL A 180 17.10 11.71 10.41
C VAL A 180 18.43 11.83 9.68
N ALA A 181 18.83 10.80 8.92
CA ALA A 181 20.07 10.85 8.12
C ALA A 181 20.03 11.99 7.09
N GLU A 182 18.89 12.23 6.45
CA GLU A 182 18.70 13.35 5.53
C GLU A 182 18.80 14.71 6.25
N CYS A 183 18.14 14.85 7.43
CA CYS A 183 18.19 16.08 8.21
C CYS A 183 19.60 16.42 8.71
N VAL A 184 20.45 15.43 8.95
CA VAL A 184 21.81 15.61 9.45
C VAL A 184 22.88 15.42 8.38
N SER A 185 22.49 15.29 7.11
CA SER A 185 23.42 15.09 5.99
C SER A 185 24.53 16.16 5.95
N ASP A 186 24.20 17.40 6.29
CA ASP A 186 25.14 18.52 6.31
C ASP A 186 25.99 18.62 7.60
N ILE A 187 25.72 17.78 8.61
CA ILE A 187 26.48 17.83 9.88
C ILE A 187 27.95 17.53 9.67
N THR A 188 28.29 16.71 8.68
CA THR A 188 29.68 16.38 8.31
C THR A 188 30.47 17.58 7.77
N LYS A 189 29.79 18.63 7.34
CA LYS A 189 30.38 19.88 6.86
C LYS A 189 30.58 20.90 8.00
N HIS A 190 30.07 20.60 9.20
CA HIS A 190 30.12 21.53 10.31
C HIS A 190 31.43 21.42 11.11
N GLN A 191 31.94 22.53 11.66
CA GLN A 191 33.18 22.56 12.45
C GLN A 191 33.16 21.62 13.65
N LEU A 192 31.98 21.34 14.24
CA LEU A 192 31.87 20.40 15.35
C LEU A 192 32.18 18.96 14.92
N TRP A 193 31.86 18.59 13.66
CA TRP A 193 32.21 17.29 13.12
C TRP A 193 33.72 17.14 12.90
N GLU A 194 34.40 18.20 12.47
CA GLU A 194 35.87 18.21 12.40
C GLU A 194 36.54 18.06 13.77
N LYS A 195 36.01 18.74 14.80
CA LYS A 195 36.48 18.57 16.18
C LYS A 195 36.27 17.16 16.68
N PHE A 196 35.11 16.59 16.44
CA PHE A 196 34.81 15.19 16.78
C PHE A 196 35.78 14.24 16.07
N ASN A 197 36.01 14.42 14.74
CA ASN A 197 36.95 13.60 13.99
C ASN A 197 38.36 13.66 14.56
N LYS A 198 38.83 14.84 14.97
CA LYS A 198 40.13 15.00 15.63
C LYS A 198 40.20 14.26 16.98
N ALA A 199 39.18 14.44 17.80
CA ALA A 199 39.11 13.76 19.11
C ALA A 199 39.02 12.23 18.96
N HIS A 200 38.24 11.73 17.97
CA HIS A 200 38.20 10.31 17.63
C HIS A 200 39.57 9.81 17.16
N ALA A 201 40.22 10.53 16.28
CA ALA A 201 41.54 10.15 15.78
C ALA A 201 42.57 10.06 16.95
N GLU A 202 42.54 11.02 17.90
CA GLU A 202 43.39 11.01 19.09
C GLU A 202 43.18 9.77 19.97
N LEU A 203 41.92 9.29 20.10
CA LEU A 203 41.62 8.06 20.85
C LEU A 203 42.24 6.79 20.22
N PHE A 204 42.42 6.80 18.92
CA PHE A 204 42.94 5.65 18.17
C PHE A 204 44.37 5.84 17.63
N VAL A 205 45.01 6.96 17.90
CA VAL A 205 46.43 7.19 17.58
C VAL A 205 47.32 6.44 18.54
N ARG A 206 48.26 5.67 18.02
CA ARG A 206 49.31 5.03 18.83
C ARG A 206 50.17 6.15 19.45
N ASP A 207 50.59 5.94 20.68
CA ASP A 207 51.41 6.88 21.47
C ASP A 207 50.68 8.09 22.09
N SER A 208 49.35 8.17 21.98
CA SER A 208 48.58 9.12 22.78
C SER A 208 48.28 8.50 24.16
N GLU A 209 48.51 9.22 25.22
CA GLU A 209 48.20 8.77 26.60
C GLU A 209 46.71 8.44 26.70
N GLY A 210 46.37 7.22 27.15
CA GLY A 210 44.97 6.73 27.26
C GLY A 210 44.31 6.32 25.93
N SER A 211 45.08 6.19 24.84
CA SER A 211 44.52 5.72 23.56
C SER A 211 44.10 4.24 23.59
N VAL A 212 43.09 3.90 22.80
CA VAL A 212 42.61 2.53 22.66
C VAL A 212 43.69 1.64 22.05
N GLN A 213 44.51 2.16 21.14
CA GLN A 213 45.63 1.40 20.53
C GLN A 213 46.70 1.07 21.56
N ASN A 214 47.00 1.97 22.52
CA ASN A 214 47.93 1.65 23.58
C ASN A 214 47.35 0.59 24.54
N ALA A 215 46.04 0.65 24.83
CA ALA A 215 45.39 -0.40 25.62
C ALA A 215 45.39 -1.78 24.95
N LEU A 216 45.47 -1.83 23.62
CA LEU A 216 45.54 -3.07 22.85
C LEU A 216 46.96 -3.49 22.46
N ALA A 217 47.99 -2.72 22.84
CA ALA A 217 49.35 -2.95 22.44
C ALA A 217 49.89 -4.32 22.96
N ASP A 218 49.59 -4.69 24.18
CA ASP A 218 49.94 -5.96 24.75
C ASP A 218 49.28 -7.13 24.02
N LEU A 219 47.96 -7.00 23.72
CA LEU A 219 47.23 -7.98 22.96
C LEU A 219 47.76 -8.15 21.51
N GLU A 220 48.14 -7.06 20.84
CA GLU A 220 48.79 -7.08 19.53
C GLU A 220 50.18 -7.80 19.64
N SER A 221 50.92 -7.52 20.68
CA SER A 221 52.22 -8.15 20.90
C SER A 221 52.10 -9.67 21.10
N ASP A 222 51.20 -10.09 21.97
CA ASP A 222 50.98 -11.52 22.26
C ASP A 222 50.48 -12.28 21.01
N LEU A 223 49.56 -11.63 20.28
CA LEU A 223 49.02 -12.20 19.05
C LEU A 223 50.12 -12.33 17.97
N ASN A 224 50.98 -11.35 17.85
CA ASN A 224 52.09 -11.36 16.89
C ASN A 224 53.15 -12.37 17.23
N GLU A 225 53.43 -12.60 18.52
CA GLU A 225 54.34 -13.66 18.98
C GLU A 225 53.78 -15.01 18.57
N LEU A 226 52.51 -15.31 18.86
CA LEU A 226 51.87 -16.57 18.50
C LEU A 226 51.80 -16.79 16.99
N LEU A 227 51.48 -15.74 16.22
CA LEU A 227 51.44 -15.82 14.77
C LEU A 227 52.85 -16.13 14.15
N SER A 228 53.88 -15.51 14.73
CA SER A 228 55.26 -15.77 14.31
C SER A 228 55.67 -17.21 14.54
N ASP A 229 55.23 -17.82 15.67
CA ASP A 229 55.55 -19.21 16.02
C ASP A 229 54.71 -20.23 15.22
N GLN A 230 53.45 -19.93 14.98
CA GLN A 230 52.50 -20.89 14.36
C GLN A 230 52.48 -20.86 12.85
N TYR A 231 52.80 -19.73 12.21
CA TYR A 231 52.62 -19.55 10.76
C TYR A 231 53.88 -19.02 10.05
N ALA A 232 54.27 -17.78 10.24
CA ALA A 232 55.42 -17.17 9.56
C ALA A 232 55.95 -15.95 10.32
N LYS A 233 57.29 -15.79 10.37
CA LYS A 233 57.98 -14.73 11.12
C LYS A 233 57.65 -13.30 10.61
N ASP A 234 57.17 -13.16 9.37
CA ASP A 234 56.92 -11.86 8.73
C ASP A 234 55.48 -11.42 8.78
N VAL A 235 54.56 -12.23 9.36
CA VAL A 235 53.14 -11.89 9.49
C VAL A 235 52.93 -11.11 10.77
N ARG A 236 52.23 -9.98 10.66
CA ARG A 236 51.86 -9.09 11.78
C ARG A 236 50.40 -8.75 11.74
N ALA A 237 49.69 -8.94 12.85
CA ALA A 237 48.35 -8.45 13.08
C ALA A 237 48.40 -7.07 13.68
N LYS A 238 47.52 -6.18 13.27
CA LYS A 238 47.28 -4.86 13.85
C LYS A 238 45.81 -4.58 13.87
N PHE A 239 45.27 -4.06 14.99
CA PHE A 239 43.91 -3.57 15.08
C PHE A 239 43.82 -2.17 14.47
N ILE A 240 42.90 -1.99 13.52
CA ILE A 240 42.60 -0.70 12.90
C ILE A 240 41.14 -0.38 13.14
N PHE A 241 40.85 0.82 13.62
CA PHE A 241 39.51 1.30 13.85
C PHE A 241 39.25 2.45 12.91
N ASP A 242 38.42 2.21 11.92
CA ASP A 242 38.00 3.23 10.99
C ASP A 242 37.04 4.23 11.67
N MET A 243 37.07 5.46 11.18
CA MET A 243 36.13 6.49 11.62
C MET A 243 34.69 6.06 11.33
N PRO A 244 33.81 5.98 12.34
CA PRO A 244 32.41 5.66 12.09
C PRO A 244 31.75 6.79 11.29
N ASP A 245 30.96 6.41 10.30
CA ASP A 245 30.16 7.35 9.54
C ASP A 245 29.08 8.03 10.40
N ALA A 246 28.57 9.19 9.97
CA ALA A 246 27.51 9.90 10.70
C ALA A 246 26.28 9.03 10.95
N SER A 247 25.95 8.11 10.04
CA SER A 247 24.81 7.22 10.17
C SER A 247 24.96 6.20 11.32
N SER A 248 26.20 5.82 11.63
CA SER A 248 26.51 4.88 12.72
C SER A 248 26.19 5.46 14.08
N PHE A 249 26.38 6.79 14.29
CA PHE A 249 25.99 7.47 15.53
C PHE A 249 24.47 7.54 15.68
N LEU A 250 23.77 7.75 14.59
CA LEU A 250 22.32 7.90 14.60
C LEU A 250 21.62 6.60 15.00
N LYS A 251 22.22 5.44 14.70
CA LYS A 251 21.63 4.12 15.05
C LYS A 251 21.40 3.92 16.54
N SER A 252 22.17 4.58 17.40
CA SER A 252 22.00 4.51 18.86
C SER A 252 20.92 5.46 19.39
N GLY A 253 20.35 6.30 18.55
CA GLY A 253 19.26 7.21 18.89
C GLY A 253 17.97 6.48 19.21
N ARG A 254 17.14 7.06 20.08
CA ARG A 254 15.81 6.58 20.42
C ARG A 254 14.81 7.71 20.48
N VAL A 255 13.55 7.41 20.20
CA VAL A 255 12.45 8.37 20.35
C VAL A 255 11.90 8.28 21.77
N VAL A 256 11.88 9.40 22.46
CA VAL A 256 11.21 9.56 23.76
C VAL A 256 9.98 10.45 23.59
N MET A 257 8.93 10.14 24.31
CA MET A 257 7.66 10.87 24.32
C MET A 257 7.45 11.43 25.73
N SER A 258 7.22 12.75 25.83
CA SER A 258 6.86 13.41 27.07
C SER A 258 5.38 13.78 27.08
N ASN A 259 4.77 13.76 28.27
CA ASN A 259 3.43 14.26 28.50
C ASN A 259 3.54 15.64 29.17
N GLY A 260 3.25 16.71 28.44
CA GLY A 260 3.29 18.10 28.94
C GLY A 260 4.59 18.85 28.66
N ASP A 261 4.58 20.15 28.96
CA ASP A 261 5.66 21.09 28.60
C ASP A 261 6.92 20.96 29.48
N ASN A 262 6.85 20.24 30.59
CA ASN A 262 7.92 20.21 31.60
C ASN A 262 8.91 19.05 31.46
N GLY A 263 8.71 18.11 30.51
CA GLY A 263 9.68 17.05 30.22
C GLY A 263 9.90 15.99 31.33
N ASP A 264 9.17 16.07 32.45
CA ASP A 264 9.43 15.24 33.63
C ASP A 264 9.04 13.76 33.50
N ASP A 265 8.25 13.40 32.45
CA ASP A 265 7.79 12.03 32.19
C ASP A 265 8.22 11.54 30.78
N GLU A 266 9.51 11.50 30.53
CA GLU A 266 10.06 10.92 29.30
C GLU A 266 9.91 9.39 29.29
N THR A 267 9.17 8.89 28.35
CA THR A 267 8.98 7.44 28.15
C THR A 267 9.32 7.07 26.73
N SER A 268 10.05 5.97 26.53
CA SER A 268 10.32 5.46 25.19
C SER A 268 9.00 5.20 24.45
N LEU A 269 8.98 5.49 23.15
CA LEU A 269 7.81 5.25 22.28
C LEU A 269 7.31 3.81 22.39
N GLU A 270 8.19 2.83 22.51
CA GLU A 270 7.88 1.40 22.64
C GLU A 270 7.02 1.08 23.88
N ASN A 271 7.12 1.90 24.93
CA ASN A 271 6.37 1.74 26.18
C ASN A 271 5.03 2.51 26.20
N LYS A 272 4.68 3.16 25.09
CA LYS A 272 3.39 3.86 24.94
C LYS A 272 2.34 2.91 24.32
N GLY A 273 1.06 3.24 24.49
CA GLY A 273 -0.02 2.46 23.90
C GLY A 273 0.08 2.40 22.37
N THR A 274 -0.29 1.26 21.78
CA THR A 274 -0.20 0.97 20.34
C THR A 274 -0.83 2.04 19.43
N GLY A 275 -1.94 2.66 19.89
CA GLY A 275 -2.58 3.76 19.14
C GLY A 275 -1.69 5.00 19.01
N LEU A 276 -0.93 5.38 20.06
CA LEU A 276 0.01 6.49 20.00
C LEU A 276 1.23 6.15 19.15
N GLN A 277 1.74 4.93 19.26
CA GLN A 277 2.84 4.45 18.42
C GLN A 277 2.48 4.51 16.92
N ARG A 278 1.27 4.06 16.55
CA ARG A 278 0.79 4.15 15.16
C ARG A 278 0.54 5.60 14.72
N ALA A 279 -0.01 6.44 15.58
CA ALA A 279 -0.17 7.86 15.28
C ALA A 279 1.19 8.55 15.04
N PHE A 280 2.21 8.22 15.84
CA PHE A 280 3.58 8.70 15.64
C PHE A 280 4.13 8.25 14.28
N MET A 281 3.99 6.98 13.94
CA MET A 281 4.44 6.43 12.65
C MET A 281 3.81 7.18 11.46
N ILE A 282 2.52 7.47 11.54
CA ILE A 282 1.82 8.20 10.48
C ILE A 282 2.29 9.64 10.38
N ALA A 283 2.47 10.31 11.54
CA ALA A 283 3.04 11.65 11.56
C ALA A 283 4.46 11.67 10.96
N LEU A 284 5.26 10.64 11.24
CA LEU A 284 6.59 10.46 10.65
C LEU A 284 6.52 10.34 9.12
N LEU A 285 5.60 9.52 8.60
CA LEU A 285 5.39 9.39 7.14
C LEU A 285 4.96 10.72 6.50
N GLN A 286 4.10 11.49 7.16
CA GLN A 286 3.71 12.80 6.67
C GLN A 286 4.89 13.77 6.60
N VAL A 287 5.75 13.77 7.62
CA VAL A 287 6.96 14.60 7.64
C VAL A 287 7.92 14.15 6.54
N TYR A 288 8.10 12.84 6.38
CA TYR A 288 8.94 12.27 5.33
C TYR A 288 8.41 12.65 3.94
N ALA A 289 7.12 12.46 3.69
CA ALA A 289 6.49 12.82 2.43
C ALA A 289 6.62 14.32 2.10
N LYS A 290 6.44 15.21 3.09
CA LYS A 290 6.62 16.65 2.91
C LYS A 290 8.06 17.04 2.57
N LYS A 291 9.04 16.37 3.16
CA LYS A 291 10.46 16.68 2.92
C LYS A 291 10.96 16.13 1.59
N THR A 292 10.45 14.98 1.18
CA THR A 292 10.83 14.30 -0.07
C THR A 292 9.96 14.70 -1.25
N ALA A 293 8.85 15.41 -1.03
CA ALA A 293 8.05 16.02 -2.09
C ALA A 293 8.89 17.13 -2.74
N GLY A 294 9.53 16.81 -3.86
CA GLY A 294 10.07 17.81 -4.78
C GLY A 294 8.97 18.71 -5.36
N ASP A 295 9.25 19.41 -6.44
CA ASP A 295 8.27 20.24 -7.14
C ASP A 295 6.90 19.54 -7.27
N ILE A 296 5.83 20.22 -6.88
CA ILE A 296 4.45 19.69 -6.78
C ILE A 296 3.95 19.04 -8.10
N ASN A 297 4.66 19.29 -9.20
CA ASN A 297 4.32 18.79 -10.53
C ASN A 297 5.06 17.50 -10.93
N LYS A 298 5.92 16.93 -10.08
CA LYS A 298 6.62 15.67 -10.35
C LYS A 298 6.31 14.65 -9.28
N TYR A 299 5.77 13.49 -9.66
CA TYR A 299 5.64 12.36 -8.73
C TYR A 299 7.04 11.92 -8.26
N SER A 300 7.19 11.82 -6.96
CA SER A 300 8.42 11.37 -6.31
C SER A 300 8.70 9.90 -6.66
N LYS A 301 9.96 9.48 -6.51
CA LYS A 301 10.35 8.05 -6.57
C LYS A 301 9.80 7.23 -5.40
N ASN A 302 9.26 7.89 -4.37
CA ASN A 302 8.72 7.23 -3.19
C ASN A 302 7.37 6.57 -3.50
N ILE A 303 7.27 5.31 -3.14
CA ILE A 303 6.01 4.56 -3.13
C ILE A 303 5.74 4.12 -1.70
N PHE A 304 4.59 4.50 -1.19
CA PHE A 304 4.15 4.09 0.14
C PHE A 304 3.22 2.89 0.04
N GLY A 305 3.54 1.84 0.79
CA GLY A 305 2.65 0.69 0.99
C GLY A 305 2.26 0.62 2.46
N LEU A 306 0.98 0.68 2.74
CA LEU A 306 0.43 0.63 4.08
C LEU A 306 -0.48 -0.58 4.20
N ASP A 307 -0.10 -1.55 5.01
CA ASP A 307 -0.88 -2.76 5.24
C ASP A 307 -1.63 -2.65 6.57
N GLU A 308 -2.95 -2.51 6.49
CA GLU A 308 -3.87 -2.34 7.61
C GLU A 308 -3.40 -1.30 8.65
N PRO A 309 -3.05 -0.08 8.25
CA PRO A 309 -2.50 0.92 9.17
C PRO A 309 -3.52 1.39 10.20
N GLU A 310 -4.80 1.10 9.98
CA GLU A 310 -5.91 1.40 10.91
C GLU A 310 -6.03 0.41 12.08
N THR A 311 -5.34 -0.72 12.05
CA THR A 311 -5.41 -1.74 13.10
C THR A 311 -5.06 -1.13 14.45
N TRP A 312 -5.88 -1.37 15.46
CA TRP A 312 -5.82 -0.79 16.82
C TRP A 312 -6.14 0.72 16.91
N LEU A 313 -6.55 1.38 15.82
CA LEU A 313 -6.98 2.77 15.86
C LEU A 313 -8.49 2.90 16.09
N HIS A 314 -8.86 3.80 17.00
CA HIS A 314 -10.26 4.22 17.14
C HIS A 314 -10.78 4.86 15.84
N PRO A 315 -12.05 4.70 15.42
CA PRO A 315 -12.61 5.25 14.17
C PRO A 315 -12.27 6.71 13.90
N ARG A 316 -12.30 7.58 14.91
CA ARG A 316 -11.90 8.99 14.77
C ARG A 316 -10.43 9.16 14.38
N ALA A 317 -9.56 8.27 14.83
CA ALA A 317 -8.15 8.30 14.46
C ALA A 317 -7.95 7.78 13.03
N GLN A 318 -8.72 6.79 12.59
CA GLN A 318 -8.72 6.27 11.22
C GLN A 318 -9.09 7.38 10.21
N ILE A 319 -10.08 8.23 10.54
CA ILE A 319 -10.45 9.38 9.71
C ILE A 319 -9.30 10.40 9.60
N LYS A 320 -8.55 10.62 10.68
CA LYS A 320 -7.37 11.50 10.63
C LYS A 320 -6.24 10.86 9.81
N LEU A 321 -6.06 9.55 9.96
CA LEU A 321 -5.08 8.78 9.20
C LEU A 321 -5.33 8.90 7.70
N ILE A 322 -6.56 8.63 7.23
CA ILE A 322 -6.83 8.66 5.80
C ILE A 322 -6.67 10.07 5.21
N LYS A 323 -6.99 11.12 5.95
CA LYS A 323 -6.69 12.50 5.53
C LYS A 323 -5.20 12.72 5.32
N ALA A 324 -4.37 12.19 6.24
CA ALA A 324 -2.92 12.23 6.14
C ALA A 324 -2.40 11.47 4.91
N VAL A 325 -2.91 10.27 4.68
CA VAL A 325 -2.54 9.42 3.54
C VAL A 325 -2.90 10.10 2.22
N ARG A 326 -4.06 10.75 2.15
CA ARG A 326 -4.46 11.54 0.96
C ARG A 326 -3.55 12.72 0.69
N GLU A 327 -3.07 13.42 1.72
CA GLU A 327 -2.09 14.49 1.51
C GLU A 327 -0.78 13.94 0.93
N ILE A 328 -0.33 12.77 1.39
CA ILE A 328 0.83 12.08 0.82
C ILE A 328 0.57 11.72 -0.65
N SER A 329 -0.62 11.21 -0.96
CA SER A 329 -0.95 10.73 -2.31
C SER A 329 -1.07 11.82 -3.38
N LYS A 330 -1.09 13.09 -2.99
CA LYS A 330 -1.06 14.21 -3.96
C LYS A 330 0.26 14.32 -4.72
N SER A 331 1.36 13.88 -4.11
CA SER A 331 2.70 13.96 -4.70
C SER A 331 3.41 12.61 -4.83
N GLN A 332 2.83 11.55 -4.27
CA GLN A 332 3.47 10.23 -4.20
C GLN A 332 2.44 9.13 -4.39
N GLN A 333 2.83 8.03 -5.04
CA GLN A 333 1.95 6.88 -5.16
C GLN A 333 1.81 6.17 -3.81
N VAL A 334 0.57 5.88 -3.43
CA VAL A 334 0.24 5.14 -2.20
C VAL A 334 -0.57 3.90 -2.53
N ILE A 335 -0.18 2.78 -1.97
CA ILE A 335 -0.90 1.50 -2.00
C ILE A 335 -1.36 1.23 -0.57
N LEU A 336 -2.66 1.28 -0.34
CA LEU A 336 -3.27 1.13 0.97
C LEU A 336 -4.11 -0.15 1.02
N VAL A 337 -3.66 -1.13 1.78
CA VAL A 337 -4.45 -2.32 2.09
C VAL A 337 -5.29 -2.02 3.32
N THR A 338 -6.60 -2.22 3.24
CA THR A 338 -7.49 -1.92 4.36
C THR A 338 -8.73 -2.83 4.39
N HIS A 339 -9.20 -3.11 5.61
CA HIS A 339 -10.47 -3.74 5.91
C HIS A 339 -11.49 -2.77 6.52
N SER A 340 -11.11 -1.51 6.72
CA SER A 340 -11.95 -0.53 7.38
C SER A 340 -12.69 0.37 6.39
N PRO A 341 -14.01 0.40 6.42
CA PRO A 341 -14.78 1.37 5.63
C PRO A 341 -14.38 2.82 5.93
N TYR A 342 -13.97 3.12 7.17
CA TYR A 342 -13.56 4.47 7.56
C TYR A 342 -12.35 5.00 6.77
N MET A 343 -11.52 4.10 6.24
CA MET A 343 -10.41 4.48 5.38
C MET A 343 -10.86 4.96 3.99
N LEU A 344 -12.08 4.61 3.57
CA LEU A 344 -12.68 5.09 2.32
C LEU A 344 -13.67 6.24 2.55
N GLN A 345 -13.80 6.76 3.76
CA GLN A 345 -14.64 7.94 4.01
C GLN A 345 -14.14 9.12 3.15
N ASP A 346 -15.07 9.87 2.55
CA ASP A 346 -14.78 10.95 1.61
C ASP A 346 -13.97 10.49 0.36
N PHE A 347 -14.13 9.23 -0.06
CA PHE A 347 -13.54 8.74 -1.30
C PHE A 347 -14.02 9.56 -2.50
N THR A 348 -13.08 9.95 -3.36
CA THR A 348 -13.36 10.58 -4.66
C THR A 348 -12.58 9.85 -5.75
N PRO A 349 -13.20 9.54 -6.91
CA PRO A 349 -12.54 8.78 -7.98
C PRO A 349 -11.45 9.57 -8.71
N ASP A 350 -11.40 10.90 -8.58
CA ASP A 350 -10.53 11.76 -9.39
C ASP A 350 -9.03 11.49 -9.20
N ASN A 351 -8.61 11.02 -8.02
CA ASN A 351 -7.20 10.77 -7.71
C ASN A 351 -6.99 9.49 -6.89
N SER A 352 -7.99 8.62 -6.87
CA SER A 352 -7.97 7.39 -6.09
C SER A 352 -8.54 6.24 -6.90
N ASN A 353 -7.99 5.06 -6.70
CA ASN A 353 -8.48 3.82 -7.28
C ASN A 353 -8.85 2.85 -6.16
N VAL A 354 -9.93 2.09 -6.34
CA VAL A 354 -10.33 1.02 -5.41
C VAL A 354 -10.30 -0.30 -6.16
N ILE A 355 -9.56 -1.26 -5.62
CA ILE A 355 -9.42 -2.61 -6.15
C ILE A 355 -9.97 -3.57 -5.11
N VAL A 356 -11.04 -4.28 -5.46
CA VAL A 356 -11.69 -5.25 -4.59
C VAL A 356 -11.16 -6.64 -4.88
N PHE A 357 -10.72 -7.32 -3.84
CA PHE A 357 -10.24 -8.70 -3.87
C PHE A 357 -11.31 -9.63 -3.29
N GLY A 358 -11.67 -10.68 -4.02
CA GLY A 358 -12.67 -11.65 -3.60
C GLY A 358 -12.41 -13.02 -4.20
N GLU A 359 -13.18 -14.02 -3.76
CA GLU A 359 -13.21 -15.33 -4.41
C GLU A 359 -14.31 -15.33 -5.48
N SER A 360 -13.99 -15.84 -6.66
CA SER A 360 -14.99 -16.07 -7.69
C SER A 360 -15.93 -17.22 -7.27
N PRO A 361 -17.15 -17.31 -7.82
CA PRO A 361 -18.04 -18.44 -7.58
C PRO A 361 -17.43 -19.81 -7.92
N ASN A 362 -16.38 -19.84 -8.75
CA ASN A 362 -15.66 -21.04 -9.15
C ASN A 362 -14.46 -21.35 -8.25
N GLY A 363 -14.22 -20.57 -7.18
CA GLY A 363 -13.08 -20.73 -6.27
C GLY A 363 -11.79 -20.06 -6.76
N ASP A 364 -11.79 -19.46 -7.96
CA ASP A 364 -10.68 -18.67 -8.44
C ASP A 364 -10.67 -17.30 -7.73
N ARG A 365 -9.49 -16.76 -7.47
CA ARG A 365 -9.37 -15.43 -6.86
C ARG A 365 -9.49 -14.39 -7.96
N ALA A 366 -10.67 -13.81 -8.08
CA ALA A 366 -10.94 -12.77 -9.05
C ALA A 366 -10.61 -11.39 -8.46
N TYR A 367 -9.99 -10.54 -9.28
CA TYR A 367 -9.80 -9.11 -8.98
C TYR A 367 -10.88 -8.33 -9.70
N GLY A 368 -11.84 -7.84 -8.93
CA GLY A 368 -12.79 -6.87 -9.47
C GLY A 368 -12.19 -5.48 -9.36
N TYR A 369 -12.19 -4.71 -10.43
CA TYR A 369 -12.21 -3.26 -10.33
C TYR A 369 -13.43 -2.85 -9.53
N ALA A 370 -13.27 -1.76 -8.75
CA ALA A 370 -14.30 -1.32 -7.83
C ALA A 370 -15.70 -1.48 -8.40
N GLU A 371 -16.47 -2.33 -7.80
CA GLU A 371 -17.91 -2.47 -8.02
C GLU A 371 -18.65 -1.12 -7.91
N LEU A 372 -17.98 -0.08 -7.39
CA LEU A 372 -18.46 1.29 -7.31
C LEU A 372 -18.93 1.86 -8.65
N ASN A 373 -18.35 1.41 -9.77
CA ASN A 373 -18.81 1.79 -11.11
C ASN A 373 -20.21 1.24 -11.44
N LYS A 374 -20.69 0.24 -10.69
CA LYS A 374 -22.03 -0.29 -10.78
C LYS A 374 -23.06 0.54 -10.02
N CYS A 375 -22.63 1.47 -9.19
CA CYS A 375 -23.50 2.31 -8.40
C CYS A 375 -24.50 3.08 -9.28
N LYS A 376 -25.77 2.99 -8.94
CA LYS A 376 -26.88 3.63 -9.71
C LYS A 376 -27.22 5.02 -9.19
N LEU A 377 -26.58 5.47 -8.13
CA LEU A 377 -26.67 6.84 -7.65
C LEU A 377 -25.84 7.78 -8.53
N PRO A 378 -26.17 9.05 -8.64
CA PRO A 378 -25.38 10.04 -9.37
C PRO A 378 -24.09 10.46 -8.63
N TYR A 379 -23.85 9.90 -7.47
CA TYR A 379 -22.68 10.12 -6.61
C TYR A 379 -22.33 8.85 -5.84
N ILE A 380 -21.09 8.76 -5.36
CA ILE A 380 -20.65 7.65 -4.52
C ILE A 380 -20.85 8.06 -3.06
N SER A 381 -21.87 7.48 -2.41
CA SER A 381 -22.13 7.70 -0.99
C SER A 381 -21.28 6.75 -0.13
N TRP A 382 -21.15 7.09 1.16
CA TRP A 382 -20.61 6.20 2.17
C TRP A 382 -21.34 4.85 2.22
N ASN A 383 -22.65 4.84 2.06
CA ASN A 383 -23.47 3.63 2.09
C ASN A 383 -23.25 2.78 0.84
N ALA A 384 -23.04 3.43 -0.32
CA ALA A 384 -22.65 2.74 -1.54
C ALA A 384 -21.28 2.05 -1.39
N ILE A 385 -20.29 2.71 -0.78
CA ILE A 385 -18.98 2.10 -0.48
C ILE A 385 -19.15 0.88 0.42
N ASN A 386 -19.92 0.97 1.50
CA ASN A 386 -20.16 -0.16 2.40
C ASN A 386 -20.78 -1.35 1.66
N TYR A 387 -21.73 -1.10 0.77
CA TYR A 387 -22.40 -2.15 0.00
C TYR A 387 -21.50 -2.77 -1.08
N TYR A 388 -20.96 -1.95 -1.99
CA TYR A 388 -20.22 -2.46 -3.15
C TYR A 388 -18.80 -2.95 -2.82
N VAL A 389 -18.14 -2.34 -1.85
CA VAL A 389 -16.74 -2.64 -1.52
C VAL A 389 -16.63 -3.64 -0.38
N PHE A 390 -17.48 -3.50 0.64
CA PHE A 390 -17.41 -4.33 1.85
C PHE A 390 -18.53 -5.38 1.95
N GLY A 391 -19.46 -5.41 1.00
CA GLY A 391 -20.56 -6.38 1.01
C GLY A 391 -21.55 -6.18 2.13
N VAL A 392 -21.66 -4.97 2.71
CA VAL A 392 -22.51 -4.66 3.85
C VAL A 392 -23.76 -3.91 3.40
N PRO A 393 -24.91 -4.58 3.22
CA PRO A 393 -26.16 -3.91 2.90
C PRO A 393 -26.66 -3.08 4.09
N SER A 394 -27.15 -1.87 3.83
CA SER A 394 -27.71 -1.00 4.85
C SER A 394 -29.06 -0.41 4.41
N VAL A 395 -29.88 -0.07 5.40
CA VAL A 395 -31.16 0.61 5.17
C VAL A 395 -30.95 1.97 4.55
N GLU A 396 -29.92 2.68 4.97
CA GLU A 396 -29.56 3.97 4.47
C GLU A 396 -29.24 3.93 2.97
N PHE A 397 -28.52 2.90 2.52
CA PHE A 397 -28.24 2.71 1.08
C PHE A 397 -29.52 2.39 0.31
N MET A 398 -30.38 1.52 0.85
CA MET A 398 -31.67 1.24 0.25
C MET A 398 -32.53 2.51 0.13
N ASP A 399 -32.55 3.38 1.16
CA ASP A 399 -33.30 4.63 1.14
C ASP A 399 -32.72 5.65 0.12
N GLU A 400 -31.41 5.71 -0.05
CA GLU A 400 -30.76 6.50 -1.11
C GLU A 400 -31.21 6.02 -2.51
N LEU A 401 -31.19 4.72 -2.75
CA LEU A 401 -31.65 4.13 -4.02
C LEU A 401 -33.16 4.36 -4.23
N TYR A 402 -33.95 4.25 -3.17
CA TYR A 402 -35.38 4.51 -3.25
C TYR A 402 -35.67 5.97 -3.64
N GLY A 403 -34.97 6.92 -3.06
CA GLY A 403 -35.05 8.33 -3.40
C GLY A 403 -34.67 8.60 -4.86
N GLU A 404 -33.59 8.00 -5.33
CA GLU A 404 -33.15 8.11 -6.72
C GLU A 404 -34.15 7.47 -7.69
N PHE A 405 -34.65 6.28 -7.38
CA PHE A 405 -35.71 5.65 -8.17
C PHE A 405 -36.96 6.51 -8.25
N GLN A 406 -37.42 7.05 -7.09
CA GLN A 406 -38.57 7.94 -7.03
C GLN A 406 -38.39 9.16 -7.95
N LYS A 407 -37.26 9.84 -7.85
CA LYS A 407 -36.94 11.02 -8.67
C LYS A 407 -36.92 10.68 -10.15
N ARG A 408 -36.25 9.60 -10.57
CA ARG A 408 -36.14 9.24 -11.99
C ARG A 408 -37.45 8.75 -12.58
N SER A 409 -38.20 7.93 -11.84
CA SER A 409 -39.41 7.29 -12.35
C SER A 409 -40.65 8.22 -12.38
N THR A 410 -40.69 9.21 -11.49
CA THR A 410 -41.87 10.11 -11.35
C THR A 410 -41.57 11.56 -11.71
N GLY A 411 -40.31 11.98 -11.77
CA GLY A 411 -39.91 13.39 -11.93
C GLY A 411 -40.16 14.23 -10.68
N LYS A 412 -40.50 13.61 -9.54
CA LYS A 412 -40.89 14.30 -8.31
C LYS A 412 -39.93 13.97 -7.19
N GLU A 413 -39.66 14.95 -6.32
CA GLU A 413 -38.94 14.68 -5.06
C GLU A 413 -39.80 13.89 -4.05
N PHE A 414 -41.12 14.06 -4.11
CA PHE A 414 -42.08 13.34 -3.27
C PHE A 414 -43.18 12.74 -4.12
N ALA A 415 -43.34 11.43 -4.07
CA ALA A 415 -44.43 10.70 -4.73
C ALA A 415 -45.24 9.90 -3.70
N ARG A 416 -46.49 9.58 -4.02
CA ARG A 416 -47.30 8.70 -3.19
C ARG A 416 -46.80 7.26 -3.31
N GLU A 417 -46.81 6.51 -2.20
CA GLU A 417 -46.39 5.12 -2.17
C GLU A 417 -47.06 4.26 -3.27
N ALA A 418 -48.37 4.48 -3.50
CA ALA A 418 -49.10 3.78 -4.56
C ALA A 418 -48.53 4.04 -5.96
N GLU A 419 -48.07 5.26 -6.24
CA GLU A 419 -47.41 5.64 -7.48
C GLU A 419 -46.06 4.93 -7.62
N ILE A 420 -45.29 4.86 -6.53
CA ILE A 420 -44.01 4.16 -6.51
C ILE A 420 -44.19 2.67 -6.70
N CYS A 421 -45.17 2.03 -6.02
CA CYS A 421 -45.50 0.62 -6.23
C CYS A 421 -45.84 0.30 -7.67
N GLU A 422 -46.62 1.16 -8.34
CA GLU A 422 -46.98 0.99 -9.74
C GLU A 422 -45.76 1.11 -10.66
N LYS A 423 -44.88 2.09 -10.41
CA LYS A 423 -43.62 2.27 -11.16
C LYS A 423 -42.66 1.08 -10.96
N LEU A 424 -42.53 0.57 -9.73
CA LEU A 424 -41.74 -0.63 -9.43
C LEU A 424 -42.30 -1.86 -10.16
N LYS A 425 -43.62 -2.05 -10.14
CA LYS A 425 -44.29 -3.11 -10.90
C LYS A 425 -44.01 -3.00 -12.40
N GLN A 426 -44.12 -1.80 -12.99
CA GLN A 426 -43.78 -1.56 -14.40
C GLN A 426 -42.31 -1.84 -14.69
N SER A 427 -41.45 -1.68 -13.71
CA SER A 427 -40.03 -2.05 -13.77
C SER A 427 -39.76 -3.54 -13.58
N GLY A 428 -40.80 -4.34 -13.31
CA GLY A 428 -40.71 -5.80 -13.17
C GLY A 428 -40.57 -6.27 -11.72
N ALA A 429 -40.67 -5.38 -10.74
CA ALA A 429 -40.66 -5.76 -9.33
C ALA A 429 -42.00 -6.44 -8.95
N PRO A 430 -41.98 -7.66 -8.39
CA PRO A 430 -43.20 -8.36 -8.04
C PRO A 430 -43.83 -7.82 -6.76
N LEU A 431 -45.17 -7.80 -6.71
CA LEU A 431 -45.92 -7.46 -5.50
C LEU A 431 -46.10 -8.69 -4.61
N VAL A 432 -45.06 -9.09 -3.89
CA VAL A 432 -45.00 -10.39 -3.20
C VAL A 432 -45.25 -10.34 -1.70
N LEU A 433 -45.08 -9.20 -1.07
CA LEU A 433 -45.25 -9.06 0.38
C LEU A 433 -46.53 -8.34 0.72
N THR A 434 -47.18 -8.77 1.81
CA THR A 434 -48.43 -8.19 2.30
C THR A 434 -48.13 -7.19 3.40
N TRP A 435 -48.60 -5.94 3.22
CA TRP A 435 -48.52 -4.89 4.23
C TRP A 435 -49.90 -4.59 4.83
N LYS A 436 -49.96 -4.46 6.14
CA LYS A 436 -51.15 -4.04 6.89
C LYS A 436 -50.85 -2.73 7.60
N ASP A 437 -51.62 -1.69 7.29
CA ASP A 437 -51.47 -0.40 7.98
C ASP A 437 -51.96 -0.50 9.44
N ASN A 438 -51.43 0.36 10.30
CA ASN A 438 -51.81 0.37 11.72
C ASN A 438 -53.18 0.99 11.96
N ARG A 439 -53.79 1.63 10.95
CA ARG A 439 -55.10 2.26 11.03
C ARG A 439 -56.21 1.20 11.10
N ASN A 440 -57.18 1.44 11.99
CA ASN A 440 -58.36 0.56 12.10
C ASN A 440 -59.12 0.51 10.78
N GLY A 441 -59.45 -0.70 10.27
CA GLY A 441 -60.22 -0.88 9.05
C GLY A 441 -59.44 -0.83 7.76
N SER A 442 -58.11 -0.64 7.80
CA SER A 442 -57.28 -0.72 6.58
C SER A 442 -57.17 -2.14 6.05
N LYS A 443 -57.35 -2.28 4.72
CA LYS A 443 -57.17 -3.56 4.01
C LYS A 443 -55.70 -3.87 3.82
N ALA A 444 -55.33 -5.13 3.93
CA ALA A 444 -54.03 -5.60 3.56
C ALA A 444 -53.79 -5.37 2.03
N ARG A 445 -52.58 -4.96 1.67
CA ARG A 445 -52.20 -4.73 0.27
C ARG A 445 -50.90 -5.44 -0.05
N SER A 446 -50.76 -5.91 -1.27
CA SER A 446 -49.52 -6.50 -1.78
C SER A 446 -48.60 -5.36 -2.29
N ILE A 447 -47.34 -5.40 -1.85
CA ILE A 447 -46.34 -4.38 -2.19
C ILE A 447 -45.00 -5.06 -2.58
N PRO A 448 -44.11 -4.35 -3.28
CA PRO A 448 -42.75 -4.79 -3.56
C PRO A 448 -41.92 -4.93 -2.28
N VAL A 449 -40.83 -5.70 -2.37
CA VAL A 449 -39.93 -5.93 -1.21
C VAL A 449 -39.29 -4.65 -0.73
N SER A 450 -38.85 -3.78 -1.62
CA SER A 450 -38.25 -2.49 -1.26
C SER A 450 -39.20 -1.58 -0.49
N VAL A 451 -40.48 -1.54 -0.89
CA VAL A 451 -41.49 -0.76 -0.17
C VAL A 451 -41.82 -1.37 1.18
N TYR A 452 -41.84 -2.72 1.28
CA TYR A 452 -42.06 -3.41 2.54
C TYR A 452 -40.96 -3.11 3.56
N VAL A 453 -39.69 -3.25 3.15
CA VAL A 453 -38.54 -2.98 4.01
C VAL A 453 -38.57 -1.52 4.48
N ARG A 454 -38.76 -0.59 3.54
CA ARG A 454 -38.85 0.84 3.86
C ARG A 454 -39.95 1.13 4.85
N ASN A 455 -41.16 0.59 4.66
CA ASN A 455 -42.28 0.79 5.59
C ASN A 455 -41.97 0.18 6.98
N SER A 456 -41.31 -0.97 7.04
CA SER A 456 -40.91 -1.59 8.31
C SER A 456 -39.91 -0.74 9.09
N VAL A 457 -39.04 0.02 8.39
CA VAL A 457 -38.06 0.93 9.00
C VAL A 457 -38.72 2.21 9.47
N HIS A 458 -39.57 2.83 8.61
CA HIS A 458 -40.17 4.13 8.90
C HIS A 458 -41.41 4.07 9.79
N HIS A 459 -41.96 2.85 9.99
CA HIS A 459 -43.11 2.61 10.86
C HIS A 459 -42.79 1.50 11.89
N PRO A 460 -41.78 1.70 12.74
CA PRO A 460 -41.34 0.69 13.71
C PRO A 460 -42.44 0.36 14.77
N GLU A 461 -43.42 1.24 14.95
CA GLU A 461 -44.56 1.08 15.82
C GLU A 461 -45.65 0.14 15.25
N ASN A 462 -45.53 -0.26 13.97
CA ASN A 462 -46.52 -1.14 13.34
C ASN A 462 -46.18 -2.62 13.59
N ASP A 463 -46.83 -3.18 14.61
CA ASP A 463 -46.68 -4.58 15.06
C ASP A 463 -47.50 -5.59 14.24
N LYS A 464 -48.33 -5.15 13.30
CA LYS A 464 -49.15 -6.01 12.44
C LYS A 464 -48.38 -6.71 11.33
N ASN A 465 -47.12 -6.32 11.10
CA ASN A 465 -46.29 -6.89 10.09
C ASN A 465 -45.00 -7.45 10.73
N PRO A 466 -44.51 -8.60 10.24
CA PRO A 466 -43.19 -9.08 10.64
C PRO A 466 -42.11 -8.07 10.33
N LYS A 467 -41.07 -8.01 11.15
CA LYS A 467 -39.86 -7.23 10.80
C LYS A 467 -39.21 -7.86 9.59
N TYR A 468 -38.59 -7.02 8.73
CA TYR A 468 -37.86 -7.50 7.57
C TYR A 468 -36.60 -8.28 7.99
N THR A 469 -36.18 -9.20 7.11
CA THR A 469 -34.92 -9.98 7.28
C THR A 469 -33.77 -9.32 6.50
N SER A 470 -32.53 -9.72 6.82
CA SER A 470 -31.34 -9.28 6.08
C SER A 470 -31.40 -9.65 4.58
N GLU A 471 -31.97 -10.83 4.27
CA GLU A 471 -32.18 -11.25 2.88
C GLU A 471 -33.18 -10.35 2.15
N GLN A 472 -34.25 -9.93 2.84
CA GLN A 472 -35.21 -8.99 2.28
C GLN A 472 -34.59 -7.60 2.06
N LEU A 473 -33.70 -7.14 2.92
CA LEU A 473 -32.97 -5.89 2.72
C LEU A 473 -32.05 -5.97 1.49
N LEU A 474 -31.30 -7.05 1.37
CA LEU A 474 -30.46 -7.28 0.19
C LEU A 474 -31.29 -7.32 -1.10
N HIS A 475 -32.40 -8.06 -1.09
CA HIS A 475 -33.34 -8.14 -2.22
C HIS A 475 -33.95 -6.76 -2.55
N ALA A 476 -34.30 -5.95 -1.54
CA ALA A 476 -34.81 -4.60 -1.74
C ALA A 476 -33.81 -3.69 -2.47
N ILE A 477 -32.54 -3.76 -2.10
CA ILE A 477 -31.44 -3.03 -2.78
C ILE A 477 -31.35 -3.48 -4.24
N GLN A 478 -31.26 -4.79 -4.50
CA GLN A 478 -31.16 -5.34 -5.88
C GLN A 478 -32.38 -5.04 -6.74
N GLU A 479 -33.59 -5.05 -6.14
CA GLU A 479 -34.86 -4.67 -6.80
C GLU A 479 -34.79 -3.20 -7.25
N LEU A 480 -34.35 -2.30 -6.39
CA LEU A 480 -34.23 -0.86 -6.70
C LEU A 480 -33.15 -0.60 -7.75
N GLU A 481 -31.98 -1.23 -7.64
CA GLU A 481 -30.92 -1.10 -8.66
C GLU A 481 -31.41 -1.53 -10.05
N SER A 482 -32.10 -2.68 -10.11
CA SER A 482 -32.66 -3.21 -11.36
C SER A 482 -33.75 -2.30 -11.93
N ALA A 483 -34.56 -1.71 -11.04
CA ALA A 483 -35.62 -0.78 -11.44
C ALA A 483 -35.07 0.55 -11.95
N ILE A 484 -34.01 1.09 -11.31
CA ILE A 484 -33.37 2.37 -11.71
C ILE A 484 -32.79 2.28 -13.13
N ILE A 485 -32.20 1.14 -13.52
CA ILE A 485 -31.61 0.94 -14.86
C ILE A 485 -32.62 1.22 -15.97
N LYS A 486 -33.91 1.00 -15.75
CA LYS A 486 -34.95 1.24 -16.76
C LYS A 486 -35.28 2.72 -16.99
N TYR A 487 -34.74 3.59 -16.15
CA TYR A 487 -34.94 5.04 -16.21
C TYR A 487 -33.63 5.81 -16.43
N ILE A 488 -32.53 5.11 -16.70
CA ILE A 488 -31.25 5.68 -17.13
C ILE A 488 -31.27 5.80 -18.66
#